data_5f59d1f5ebc4b42c62be6a78dba81c3e
#
_entry.id   5f59d1f5ebc4b42c62be6a78dba81c3e
#
_cell.length_a   1.000
_cell.length_b   1.000
_cell.length_c   1.000
_cell.angle_alpha   90.00
_cell.angle_beta   90.00
_cell.angle_gamma   90.00
#
_symmetry.space_group_name_H-M   'P 1'
#
loop_
_entity.id
_entity.type
_entity.pdbx_description
1 polymer ?
#
loop_
_entity_poly.entity_id
_entity_poly.type
_entity_poly.pdbx_seq_one_letter_code
_entity_poly.pdbx_strand_id
1 'polypeptide(L)'
;MKQHEEVTFQTLADNEDIQIGYSDSDIMVVDSIQQFTEINIAHVSMNAVVICTDGKVQAQMNGIQMKLHKNQIAIVPQNVTVTDVMISPDFNLKGLFLTNRILRSFLREKMNIWNDMMYIHRQHIVTMDEDEILFYTHFYDMLTLAIERGKENPYHTEIIQALLRSAILGLCGAMKQFMSPKLGEVRGLNKASSAPHPPNLGGSSVHHFQRFLDLLHANDVKRQTVEAYANELCISPKYLTAVCKKNSDKTANDWITEHVIEDIRYYLKQTDLSMKQICNKLGFPNPSFFGKYVKDHFGMTPMEFRNAPSSWPSPVPSAPPSEH
;
A
#
# COMPACT_ATOMS: atom_id res chain seq x y z
N MET A 1 3.53 -2.87 30.83
CA MET A 1 2.89 -2.88 29.49
C MET A 1 3.86 -2.16 28.57
N LYS A 2 4.43 -2.83 27.54
CA LYS A 2 5.26 -2.16 26.55
C LYS A 2 4.35 -1.22 25.75
N GLN A 3 4.62 0.07 25.71
CA GLN A 3 3.89 1.03 24.90
C GLN A 3 4.12 0.65 23.44
N HIS A 4 3.04 0.32 22.73
CA HIS A 4 3.06 0.19 21.28
C HIS A 4 3.06 1.60 20.70
N GLU A 5 4.11 1.94 19.99
CA GLU A 5 4.21 3.22 19.30
C GLU A 5 3.53 3.07 17.93
N GLU A 6 2.59 3.95 17.63
CA GLU A 6 1.94 3.97 16.32
C GLU A 6 2.70 4.93 15.40
N VAL A 7 3.21 4.43 14.27
CA VAL A 7 3.87 5.24 13.25
C VAL A 7 2.81 5.72 12.26
N THR A 8 2.49 7.01 12.36
CA THR A 8 1.54 7.75 11.52
C THR A 8 2.26 8.91 10.82
N PHE A 9 1.60 9.59 9.88
CA PHE A 9 2.13 10.83 9.32
C PHE A 9 2.39 11.88 10.39
N GLN A 10 1.53 11.96 11.41
CA GLN A 10 1.68 12.91 12.50
C GLN A 10 2.90 12.59 13.35
N THR A 11 3.09 11.33 13.75
CA THR A 11 4.25 10.95 14.58
C THR A 11 5.58 11.10 13.84
N LEU A 12 5.58 10.93 12.51
CA LEU A 12 6.77 11.21 11.69
C LEU A 12 7.02 12.72 11.58
N ALA A 13 5.95 13.52 11.42
CA ALA A 13 6.05 14.97 11.31
C ALA A 13 6.49 15.65 12.62
N ASP A 14 6.12 15.07 13.76
CA ASP A 14 6.46 15.57 15.08
C ASP A 14 7.89 15.17 15.53
N ASN A 15 8.58 14.34 14.77
CA ASN A 15 9.93 13.88 15.07
C ASN A 15 10.98 14.81 14.44
N GLU A 16 11.72 15.53 15.28
CA GLU A 16 12.74 16.51 14.88
C GLU A 16 13.96 15.88 14.19
N ASP A 17 14.19 14.57 14.36
CA ASP A 17 15.29 13.84 13.72
C ASP A 17 14.97 13.43 12.27
N ILE A 18 13.75 13.66 11.82
CA ILE A 18 13.29 13.29 10.46
C ILE A 18 13.22 14.54 9.58
N GLN A 19 14.00 14.56 8.51
CA GLN A 19 13.92 15.61 7.51
C GLN A 19 12.85 15.30 6.48
N ILE A 20 11.78 16.10 6.48
CA ILE A 20 10.66 15.96 5.56
C ILE A 20 10.82 16.93 4.40
N GLY A 21 10.91 16.41 3.17
CA GLY A 21 10.97 17.20 1.94
C GLY A 21 9.58 17.64 1.48
N TYR A 22 8.57 16.78 1.64
CA TYR A 22 7.18 17.07 1.26
C TYR A 22 6.19 16.34 2.15
N SER A 23 5.07 16.97 2.48
CA SER A 23 3.96 16.31 3.17
C SER A 23 2.62 16.93 2.78
N ASP A 24 1.63 16.07 2.51
CA ASP A 24 0.22 16.41 2.39
C ASP A 24 -0.64 15.39 3.13
N SER A 25 -1.95 15.33 2.87
CA SER A 25 -2.87 14.38 3.54
C SER A 25 -2.63 12.91 3.20
N ASP A 26 -1.94 12.60 2.12
CA ASP A 26 -1.80 11.24 1.58
C ASP A 26 -0.37 10.80 1.34
N ILE A 27 0.55 11.75 1.25
CA ILE A 27 1.93 11.54 0.80
C ILE A 27 2.87 12.25 1.76
N MET A 28 3.92 11.57 2.18
CA MET A 28 5.06 12.18 2.85
C MET A 28 6.35 11.65 2.23
N VAL A 29 7.24 12.58 1.87
CA VAL A 29 8.58 12.30 1.37
C VAL A 29 9.58 12.65 2.46
N VAL A 30 10.37 11.68 2.87
CA VAL A 30 11.43 11.82 3.87
C VAL A 30 12.78 11.79 3.19
N ASP A 31 13.58 12.81 3.40
CA ASP A 31 14.89 12.98 2.76
C ASP A 31 16.01 12.28 3.51
N SER A 32 15.92 12.29 4.84
CA SER A 32 16.90 11.64 5.71
C SER A 32 16.36 11.47 7.12
N ILE A 33 17.01 10.60 7.87
CA ILE A 33 16.80 10.44 9.32
C ILE A 33 18.14 10.65 10.00
N GLN A 34 18.23 11.63 10.91
CA GLN A 34 19.48 12.01 11.56
C GLN A 34 19.80 11.10 12.76
N GLN A 35 18.79 10.73 13.53
CA GLN A 35 18.93 9.79 14.64
C GLN A 35 17.71 8.88 14.70
N PHE A 36 17.94 7.62 14.98
CA PHE A 36 16.87 6.70 15.33
C PHE A 36 16.87 6.52 16.84
N THR A 37 15.84 7.00 17.48
CA THR A 37 15.52 6.55 18.85
C THR A 37 15.18 5.06 18.80
N GLU A 38 15.60 4.29 19.81
CA GLU A 38 15.29 2.85 19.87
C GLU A 38 13.79 2.59 19.77
N ILE A 39 13.33 2.18 18.59
CA ILE A 39 11.94 1.77 18.39
C ILE A 39 11.84 0.30 18.77
N ASN A 40 11.28 0.02 19.93
CA ASN A 40 11.11 -1.36 20.40
C ASN A 40 9.96 -2.09 19.72
N ILE A 41 8.82 -1.43 19.52
CA ILE A 41 7.65 -1.98 18.85
C ILE A 41 6.90 -0.82 18.20
N ALA A 42 6.76 -0.85 16.89
CA ALA A 42 5.99 0.14 16.14
C ALA A 42 4.90 -0.52 15.31
N HIS A 43 3.70 0.04 15.35
CA HIS A 43 2.63 -0.31 14.42
C HIS A 43 2.59 0.72 13.29
N VAL A 44 2.86 0.29 12.06
CA VAL A 44 2.92 1.18 10.88
C VAL A 44 1.55 1.24 10.22
N SER A 45 0.87 2.36 10.33
CA SER A 45 -0.51 2.54 9.83
C SER A 45 -0.60 2.95 8.35
N MET A 46 0.53 3.14 7.67
CA MET A 46 0.63 3.57 6.27
C MET A 46 1.51 2.62 5.45
N ASN A 47 1.47 2.76 4.12
CA ASN A 47 2.43 2.08 3.27
C ASN A 47 3.73 2.90 3.19
N ALA A 48 4.87 2.23 3.25
CA ALA A 48 6.15 2.89 3.08
C ALA A 48 7.01 2.17 2.03
N VAL A 49 7.72 2.97 1.23
CA VAL A 49 8.79 2.56 0.33
C VAL A 49 10.05 3.28 0.77
N VAL A 50 11.01 2.53 1.27
CA VAL A 50 12.22 3.07 1.91
C VAL A 50 13.44 2.59 1.15
N ILE A 51 14.25 3.53 0.66
CA ILE A 51 15.55 3.26 0.03
C ILE A 51 16.63 3.45 1.09
N CYS A 52 17.41 2.41 1.35
CA CYS A 52 18.60 2.52 2.20
C CYS A 52 19.73 3.14 1.38
N THR A 53 20.14 4.35 1.74
CA THR A 53 21.19 5.10 1.07
C THR A 53 22.56 4.80 1.66
N ASP A 54 22.63 4.55 2.95
CA ASP A 54 23.85 4.18 3.67
C ASP A 54 23.54 3.25 4.84
N GLY A 55 24.57 2.50 5.26
CA GLY A 55 24.49 1.61 6.41
C GLY A 55 23.56 0.40 6.21
N LYS A 56 22.97 -0.04 7.29
CA LYS A 56 22.05 -1.20 7.32
C LYS A 56 21.07 -1.10 8.50
N VAL A 57 19.88 -1.71 8.32
CA VAL A 57 18.91 -1.93 9.39
C VAL A 57 18.47 -3.38 9.40
N GLN A 58 18.29 -3.94 10.58
CA GLN A 58 17.67 -5.24 10.81
C GLN A 58 16.45 -5.02 11.69
N ALA A 59 15.34 -5.67 11.33
CA ALA A 59 14.07 -5.59 12.07
C ALA A 59 13.28 -6.89 11.89
N GLN A 60 12.25 -7.08 12.70
CA GLN A 60 11.21 -8.06 12.42
C GLN A 60 9.94 -7.35 11.97
N MET A 61 9.34 -7.79 10.88
CA MET A 61 8.06 -7.32 10.39
C MET A 61 7.04 -8.47 10.48
N ASN A 62 6.01 -8.28 11.32
CA ASN A 62 5.06 -9.33 11.67
C ASN A 62 5.75 -10.67 12.05
N GLY A 63 6.85 -10.59 12.82
CA GLY A 63 7.65 -11.74 13.26
C GLY A 63 8.60 -12.34 12.22
N ILE A 64 8.67 -11.78 11.01
CA ILE A 64 9.61 -12.19 9.96
C ILE A 64 10.83 -11.27 10.00
N GLN A 65 12.03 -11.88 10.15
CA GLN A 65 13.26 -11.12 10.16
C GLN A 65 13.58 -10.52 8.80
N MET A 66 13.90 -9.22 8.80
CA MET A 66 14.29 -8.45 7.62
C MET A 66 15.65 -7.80 7.84
N LYS A 67 16.44 -7.72 6.77
CA LYS A 67 17.72 -7.02 6.75
C LYS A 67 17.76 -6.16 5.51
N LEU A 68 17.88 -4.86 5.70
CA LEU A 68 17.99 -3.88 4.62
C LEU A 68 19.41 -3.32 4.62
N HIS A 69 20.03 -3.32 3.46
CA HIS A 69 21.38 -2.82 3.22
C HIS A 69 21.34 -1.69 2.19
N LYS A 70 22.46 -0.97 2.11
CA LYS A 70 22.67 0.05 1.06
C LYS A 70 22.27 -0.48 -0.32
N ASN A 71 21.62 0.37 -1.11
CA ASN A 71 21.10 0.08 -2.46
C ASN A 71 19.96 -0.96 -2.48
N GLN A 72 19.26 -1.11 -1.39
CA GLN A 72 18.04 -1.91 -1.33
C GLN A 72 16.82 -1.05 -1.02
N ILE A 73 15.68 -1.45 -1.54
CA ILE A 73 14.37 -0.88 -1.23
C ILE A 73 13.64 -1.81 -0.28
N ALA A 74 13.19 -1.29 0.85
CA ALA A 74 12.20 -1.95 1.70
C ALA A 74 10.80 -1.44 1.37
N ILE A 75 9.85 -2.36 1.27
CA ILE A 75 8.43 -2.06 1.08
C ILE A 75 7.68 -2.54 2.31
N VAL A 76 7.10 -1.61 3.03
CA VAL A 76 6.36 -1.87 4.26
C VAL A 76 4.88 -1.61 3.99
N PRO A 77 4.04 -2.65 3.91
CA PRO A 77 2.61 -2.45 3.74
C PRO A 77 1.99 -1.87 5.03
N GLN A 78 0.85 -1.21 4.91
CA GLN A 78 0.13 -0.69 6.06
C GLN A 78 -0.29 -1.80 7.04
N ASN A 79 -0.51 -1.42 8.29
CA ASN A 79 -0.98 -2.29 9.38
C ASN A 79 -0.03 -3.45 9.70
N VAL A 80 1.27 -3.22 9.59
CA VAL A 80 2.30 -4.17 10.03
C VAL A 80 2.89 -3.73 11.37
N THR A 81 3.31 -4.71 12.15
CA THR A 81 4.05 -4.48 13.38
C THR A 81 5.54 -4.71 13.10
N VAL A 82 6.35 -3.69 13.41
CA VAL A 82 7.81 -3.73 13.31
C VAL A 82 8.40 -3.81 14.71
N THR A 83 9.27 -4.79 14.94
CA THR A 83 9.93 -5.03 16.24
C THR A 83 11.42 -5.27 16.08
N ASP A 84 12.14 -5.22 17.18
CA ASP A 84 13.57 -5.58 17.26
C ASP A 84 14.43 -4.82 16.22
N VAL A 85 14.18 -3.50 16.12
CA VAL A 85 14.89 -2.65 15.15
C VAL A 85 16.31 -2.40 15.63
N MET A 86 17.28 -2.83 14.84
CA MET A 86 18.71 -2.59 15.05
C MET A 86 19.29 -1.86 13.85
N ILE A 87 19.94 -0.74 14.08
CA ILE A 87 20.43 0.16 13.03
C ILE A 87 21.93 0.34 13.19
N SER A 88 22.65 0.39 12.05
CA SER A 88 24.08 0.79 12.10
C SER A 88 24.22 2.31 12.26
N PRO A 89 25.31 2.79 12.88
CA PRO A 89 25.49 4.23 13.16
C PRO A 89 25.53 5.12 11.89
N ASP A 90 25.84 4.53 10.76
CA ASP A 90 25.91 5.19 9.45
C ASP A 90 24.63 5.02 8.62
N PHE A 91 23.55 4.47 9.22
CA PHE A 91 22.31 4.23 8.51
C PHE A 91 21.63 5.53 8.09
N ASN A 92 21.27 5.60 6.82
CA ASN A 92 20.46 6.67 6.28
C ASN A 92 19.48 6.13 5.24
N LEU A 93 18.38 6.85 5.04
CA LEU A 93 17.33 6.44 4.12
C LEU A 93 16.70 7.63 3.40
N LYS A 94 16.06 7.31 2.27
CA LYS A 94 15.04 8.14 1.63
C LYS A 94 13.72 7.37 1.68
N GLY A 95 12.65 8.03 2.13
CA GLY A 95 11.38 7.38 2.39
C GLY A 95 10.22 8.03 1.65
N LEU A 96 9.37 7.20 1.07
CA LEU A 96 8.07 7.58 0.54
C LEU A 96 6.99 6.88 1.36
N PHE A 97 6.19 7.67 2.06
CA PHE A 97 5.08 7.19 2.87
C PHE A 97 3.77 7.57 2.20
N LEU A 98 2.85 6.61 2.11
CA LEU A 98 1.62 6.73 1.33
C LEU A 98 0.43 6.19 2.12
N THR A 99 -0.68 6.93 2.12
CA THR A 99 -1.95 6.32 2.54
C THR A 99 -2.34 5.20 1.56
N ASN A 100 -3.14 4.24 2.05
CA ASN A 100 -3.68 3.19 1.18
C ASN A 100 -4.53 3.77 0.04
N ARG A 101 -5.17 4.90 0.29
CA ARG A 101 -5.98 5.64 -0.69
C ARG A 101 -5.15 6.03 -1.92
N ILE A 102 -4.03 6.74 -1.71
CA ILE A 102 -3.23 7.23 -2.83
C ILE A 102 -2.48 6.09 -3.53
N LEU A 103 -1.98 5.10 -2.77
CA LEU A 103 -1.34 3.92 -3.33
C LEU A 103 -2.27 3.17 -4.29
N ARG A 104 -3.52 2.92 -3.88
CA ARG A 104 -4.54 2.29 -4.74
C ARG A 104 -4.87 3.15 -5.95
N SER A 105 -4.94 4.46 -5.80
CA SER A 105 -5.14 5.39 -6.92
C SER A 105 -4.00 5.29 -7.94
N PHE A 106 -2.75 5.17 -7.48
CA PHE A 106 -1.59 5.03 -8.36
C PHE A 106 -1.55 3.68 -9.08
N LEU A 107 -1.87 2.61 -8.38
CA LEU A 107 -1.69 1.24 -8.87
C LEU A 107 -2.94 0.63 -9.49
N ARG A 108 -4.11 1.10 -9.16
CA ARG A 108 -5.43 0.60 -9.55
C ARG A 108 -5.45 -0.81 -10.20
N GLU A 109 -5.17 -0.90 -11.50
CA GLU A 109 -5.13 -2.16 -12.26
C GLU A 109 -3.89 -3.03 -11.96
N LYS A 110 -2.92 -2.50 -11.23
CA LYS A 110 -1.67 -3.17 -10.87
C LYS A 110 -1.59 -3.55 -9.39
N MET A 111 -2.67 -3.33 -8.62
CA MET A 111 -2.73 -3.70 -7.21
C MET A 111 -2.50 -5.20 -6.98
N ASN A 112 -2.83 -6.05 -7.96
CA ASN A 112 -2.52 -7.47 -7.89
C ASN A 112 -1.01 -7.72 -7.75
N ILE A 113 -0.16 -7.00 -8.51
CA ILE A 113 1.32 -7.14 -8.42
C ILE A 113 1.79 -6.78 -7.01
N TRP A 114 1.30 -5.64 -6.48
CA TRP A 114 1.62 -5.22 -5.13
C TRP A 114 1.18 -6.24 -4.08
N ASN A 115 -0.08 -6.70 -4.16
CA ASN A 115 -0.62 -7.66 -3.21
C ASN A 115 0.09 -9.02 -3.27
N ASP A 116 0.42 -9.49 -4.47
CA ASP A 116 1.16 -10.75 -4.65
C ASP A 116 2.53 -10.67 -3.99
N MET A 117 3.28 -9.59 -4.23
CA MET A 117 4.59 -9.40 -3.60
C MET A 117 4.49 -9.31 -2.08
N MET A 118 3.58 -8.46 -1.57
CA MET A 118 3.49 -8.20 -0.13
C MET A 118 2.92 -9.37 0.66
N TYR A 119 1.86 -10.01 0.16
CA TYR A 119 1.08 -10.96 0.96
C TYR A 119 1.24 -12.42 0.54
N ILE A 120 1.56 -12.69 -0.73
CA ILE A 120 1.76 -14.06 -1.22
C ILE A 120 3.24 -14.44 -1.16
N HIS A 121 4.09 -13.65 -1.81
CA HIS A 121 5.54 -13.91 -1.84
C HIS A 121 6.25 -13.40 -0.58
N ARG A 122 5.64 -12.49 0.17
CA ARG A 122 6.21 -11.83 1.35
C ARG A 122 7.59 -11.24 1.06
N GLN A 123 7.74 -10.75 -0.16
CA GLN A 123 8.98 -10.13 -0.62
C GLN A 123 8.93 -8.63 -0.33
N HIS A 124 9.54 -8.26 0.77
CA HIS A 124 9.54 -6.88 1.26
C HIS A 124 10.81 -6.10 0.92
N ILE A 125 11.84 -6.78 0.41
CA ILE A 125 13.12 -6.16 0.05
C ILE A 125 13.43 -6.43 -1.41
N VAL A 126 13.74 -5.36 -2.14
CA VAL A 126 14.17 -5.40 -3.54
C VAL A 126 15.60 -4.88 -3.61
N THR A 127 16.50 -5.65 -4.20
CA THR A 127 17.87 -5.19 -4.48
C THR A 127 17.91 -4.54 -5.85
N MET A 128 18.42 -3.31 -5.91
CA MET A 128 18.54 -2.52 -7.13
C MET A 128 19.86 -2.86 -7.85
N ASP A 129 19.79 -2.94 -9.17
CA ASP A 129 20.99 -2.93 -10.01
C ASP A 129 21.52 -1.49 -10.22
N GLU A 130 22.65 -1.34 -10.91
CA GLU A 130 23.31 -0.03 -11.10
C GLU A 130 22.41 0.95 -11.88
N ASP A 131 21.68 0.46 -12.89
CA ASP A 131 20.76 1.29 -13.69
C ASP A 131 19.56 1.73 -12.88
N GLU A 132 19.03 0.86 -12.04
CA GLU A 132 17.91 1.15 -11.14
C GLU A 132 18.32 2.18 -10.07
N ILE A 133 19.52 2.05 -9.49
CA ILE A 133 20.07 3.04 -8.54
C ILE A 133 20.19 4.41 -9.22
N LEU A 134 20.74 4.45 -10.43
CA LEU A 134 20.89 5.68 -11.20
C LEU A 134 19.52 6.31 -11.51
N PHE A 135 18.56 5.50 -11.94
CA PHE A 135 17.19 5.94 -12.20
C PHE A 135 16.54 6.57 -10.97
N TYR A 136 16.57 5.88 -9.81
CA TYR A 136 15.95 6.40 -8.60
C TYR A 136 16.68 7.62 -8.03
N THR A 137 18.00 7.73 -8.23
CA THR A 137 18.76 8.92 -7.84
C THR A 137 18.31 10.14 -8.64
N HIS A 138 18.29 10.06 -9.97
CA HIS A 138 17.84 11.15 -10.82
C HIS A 138 16.35 11.47 -10.65
N PHE A 139 15.54 10.43 -10.43
CA PHE A 139 14.13 10.62 -10.10
C PHE A 139 13.95 11.43 -8.82
N TYR A 140 14.74 11.12 -7.79
CA TYR A 140 14.69 11.84 -6.52
C TYR A 140 15.12 13.31 -6.69
N ASP A 141 16.17 13.58 -7.44
CA ASP A 141 16.62 14.95 -7.75
C ASP A 141 15.52 15.74 -8.48
N MET A 142 14.86 15.10 -9.45
CA MET A 142 13.73 15.71 -10.17
C MET A 142 12.53 15.97 -9.25
N LEU A 143 12.22 15.04 -8.36
CA LEU A 143 11.15 15.19 -7.37
C LEU A 143 11.45 16.37 -6.42
N THR A 144 12.67 16.47 -5.90
CA THR A 144 13.11 17.57 -5.02
C THR A 144 12.98 18.93 -5.73
N LEU A 145 13.43 19.01 -6.99
CA LEU A 145 13.27 20.22 -7.80
C LEU A 145 11.79 20.59 -8.02
N ALA A 146 10.94 19.59 -8.27
CA ALA A 146 9.50 19.83 -8.44
C ALA A 146 8.85 20.34 -7.14
N ILE A 147 9.26 19.80 -6.00
CA ILE A 147 8.79 20.23 -4.67
C ILE A 147 9.22 21.67 -4.38
N GLU A 148 10.50 22.00 -4.57
CA GLU A 148 11.05 23.31 -4.20
C GLU A 148 10.56 24.44 -5.10
N ARG A 149 10.57 24.21 -6.43
CA ARG A 149 10.27 25.25 -7.43
C ARG A 149 8.81 25.30 -7.81
N GLY A 150 8.04 24.28 -7.51
CA GLY A 150 6.67 24.14 -7.97
C GLY A 150 5.62 24.83 -7.11
N LYS A 151 5.96 25.40 -5.95
CA LYS A 151 4.98 25.90 -4.95
C LYS A 151 4.00 26.93 -5.49
N GLU A 152 4.40 27.72 -6.48
CA GLU A 152 3.55 28.71 -7.14
C GLU A 152 2.79 28.14 -8.36
N ASN A 153 3.09 26.91 -8.77
CA ASN A 153 2.44 26.27 -9.90
C ASN A 153 1.07 25.75 -9.48
N PRO A 154 -0.04 26.13 -10.16
CA PRO A 154 -1.38 25.65 -9.83
C PRO A 154 -1.53 24.12 -9.94
N TYR A 155 -0.63 23.45 -10.67
CA TYR A 155 -0.60 21.99 -10.84
C TYR A 155 0.48 21.30 -10.00
N HIS A 156 0.99 21.96 -8.96
CA HIS A 156 2.11 21.45 -8.15
C HIS A 156 1.81 20.05 -7.56
N THR A 157 0.65 19.90 -6.93
CA THR A 157 0.25 18.62 -6.33
C THR A 157 0.10 17.52 -7.39
N GLU A 158 -0.51 17.82 -8.52
CA GLU A 158 -0.68 16.88 -9.63
C GLU A 158 0.66 16.45 -10.23
N ILE A 159 1.62 17.36 -10.35
CA ILE A 159 2.96 17.05 -10.83
C ILE A 159 3.66 16.09 -9.87
N ILE A 160 3.64 16.39 -8.56
CA ILE A 160 4.24 15.52 -7.54
C ILE A 160 3.59 14.12 -7.57
N GLN A 161 2.26 14.05 -7.61
CA GLN A 161 1.55 12.78 -7.69
C GLN A 161 1.86 11.99 -8.96
N ALA A 162 2.00 12.65 -10.11
CA ALA A 162 2.37 12.01 -11.37
C ALA A 162 3.79 11.43 -11.32
N LEU A 163 4.75 12.19 -10.76
CA LEU A 163 6.12 11.72 -10.55
C LEU A 163 6.14 10.50 -9.62
N LEU A 164 5.50 10.58 -8.46
CA LEU A 164 5.47 9.48 -7.48
C LEU A 164 4.76 8.26 -8.05
N ARG A 165 3.68 8.43 -8.80
CA ARG A 165 3.01 7.34 -9.52
C ARG A 165 3.96 6.64 -10.49
N SER A 166 4.75 7.40 -11.24
CA SER A 166 5.76 6.87 -12.16
C SER A 166 6.78 5.99 -11.45
N ALA A 167 7.32 6.44 -10.31
CA ALA A 167 8.27 5.67 -9.50
C ALA A 167 7.66 4.37 -8.95
N ILE A 168 6.44 4.43 -8.41
CA ILE A 168 5.74 3.25 -7.89
C ILE A 168 5.44 2.23 -9.01
N LEU A 169 5.07 2.70 -10.21
CA LEU A 169 4.88 1.80 -11.36
C LEU A 169 6.20 1.17 -11.81
N GLY A 170 7.30 1.92 -11.79
CA GLY A 170 8.65 1.39 -12.03
C GLY A 170 9.02 0.29 -11.03
N LEU A 171 8.75 0.53 -9.75
CA LEU A 171 8.94 -0.46 -8.70
C LEU A 171 8.09 -1.73 -8.94
N CYS A 172 6.82 -1.59 -9.31
CA CYS A 172 5.98 -2.73 -9.67
C CYS A 172 6.53 -3.50 -10.89
N GLY A 173 7.16 -2.81 -11.84
CA GLY A 173 7.87 -3.43 -12.97
C GLY A 173 9.03 -4.30 -12.51
N ALA A 174 9.89 -3.77 -11.63
CA ALA A 174 11.00 -4.50 -11.03
C ALA A 174 10.51 -5.71 -10.22
N MET A 175 9.47 -5.53 -9.39
CA MET A 175 8.84 -6.60 -8.62
C MET A 175 8.31 -7.72 -9.52
N LYS A 176 7.64 -7.39 -10.63
CA LYS A 176 7.12 -8.38 -11.58
C LYS A 176 8.24 -9.16 -12.28
N GLN A 177 9.34 -8.49 -12.61
CA GLN A 177 10.52 -9.16 -13.18
C GLN A 177 11.12 -10.15 -12.18
N PHE A 178 11.21 -9.77 -10.91
CA PHE A 178 11.67 -10.66 -9.84
C PHE A 178 10.82 -11.93 -9.68
N MET A 179 9.49 -11.82 -9.86
CA MET A 179 8.57 -12.97 -9.82
C MET A 179 8.63 -13.88 -11.04
N SER A 180 9.29 -13.47 -12.14
CA SER A 180 9.36 -14.25 -13.38
C SER A 180 10.63 -15.12 -13.41
N PRO A 181 10.53 -16.47 -13.33
CA PRO A 181 11.69 -17.36 -13.21
C PRO A 181 12.69 -17.23 -14.36
N LYS A 182 12.23 -16.87 -15.56
CA LYS A 182 13.07 -16.76 -16.78
C LYS A 182 14.01 -15.54 -16.80
N LEU A 183 13.75 -14.49 -16.03
CA LEU A 183 14.60 -13.30 -16.02
C LEU A 183 15.61 -13.28 -14.86
N GLY A 184 15.31 -13.97 -13.77
CA GLY A 184 16.23 -14.12 -12.64
C GLY A 184 17.54 -14.84 -13.03
N GLU A 185 17.49 -15.74 -14.01
CA GLU A 185 18.66 -16.45 -14.55
C GLU A 185 19.56 -15.54 -15.40
N VAL A 186 19.00 -14.57 -16.12
CA VAL A 186 19.72 -13.67 -17.02
C VAL A 186 20.51 -12.59 -16.25
N ARG A 187 20.03 -12.16 -15.09
CA ARG A 187 20.66 -11.09 -14.30
C ARG A 187 21.66 -11.58 -13.24
N GLY A 188 21.91 -12.88 -13.12
CA GLY A 188 22.85 -13.41 -12.12
C GLY A 188 22.39 -13.20 -10.66
N LEU A 189 21.19 -12.69 -10.44
CA LEU A 189 20.61 -12.35 -9.14
C LEU A 189 20.35 -13.60 -8.28
N ASN A 190 20.26 -14.77 -8.89
CA ASN A 190 20.07 -16.04 -8.18
C ASN A 190 21.30 -16.52 -7.38
N LYS A 191 22.43 -15.81 -7.43
CA LYS A 191 23.65 -16.21 -6.70
C LYS A 191 23.90 -15.45 -5.40
N ALA A 192 23.24 -14.32 -5.15
CA ALA A 192 23.52 -13.48 -3.98
C ALA A 192 22.41 -13.43 -2.92
N SER A 193 21.18 -13.80 -3.23
CA SER A 193 20.12 -13.91 -2.24
C SER A 193 19.78 -15.37 -1.99
N SER A 194 20.68 -16.08 -1.32
CA SER A 194 20.33 -17.30 -0.57
C SER A 194 19.58 -16.95 0.73
N ALA A 195 18.63 -16.04 0.65
CA ALA A 195 17.49 -16.16 1.54
C ALA A 195 16.82 -17.46 1.12
N PRO A 196 16.68 -18.46 2.00
CA PRO A 196 15.94 -19.66 1.66
C PRO A 196 14.59 -19.18 1.14
N HIS A 197 14.22 -19.60 -0.08
CA HIS A 197 12.80 -19.57 -0.46
C HIS A 197 12.08 -20.10 0.74
N PRO A 198 11.17 -19.36 1.37
CA PRO A 198 10.47 -19.92 2.52
C PRO A 198 9.95 -21.28 2.05
N PRO A 199 10.30 -22.37 2.76
CA PRO A 199 9.96 -23.71 2.33
C PRO A 199 8.47 -23.69 2.10
N ASN A 200 8.00 -24.13 0.92
CA ASN A 200 6.62 -24.31 0.50
C ASN A 200 5.59 -24.02 1.62
N LEU A 201 5.50 -22.78 2.06
CA LEU A 201 4.49 -22.28 3.00
C LEU A 201 3.15 -22.08 2.27
N GLY A 202 3.04 -22.63 1.05
CA GLY A 202 1.82 -22.80 0.30
C GLY A 202 0.93 -23.89 0.89
N GLY A 203 0.66 -23.80 2.18
CA GLY A 203 -0.48 -24.51 2.74
C GLY A 203 -1.74 -23.99 2.06
N SER A 204 -2.79 -24.82 2.03
CA SER A 204 -4.12 -24.53 1.50
C SER A 204 -4.61 -23.08 1.77
N SER A 205 -4.17 -22.47 2.88
CA SER A 205 -4.49 -21.11 3.29
C SER A 205 -3.96 -20.02 2.33
N VAL A 206 -2.68 -20.05 1.94
CA VAL A 206 -2.09 -19.06 1.02
C VAL A 206 -2.71 -19.19 -0.36
N HIS A 207 -2.93 -20.42 -0.83
CA HIS A 207 -3.58 -20.68 -2.10
C HIS A 207 -5.04 -20.15 -2.14
N HIS A 208 -5.82 -20.36 -1.07
CA HIS A 208 -7.17 -19.81 -1.00
C HIS A 208 -7.15 -18.29 -0.92
N PHE A 209 -6.18 -17.70 -0.22
CA PHE A 209 -6.03 -16.24 -0.15
C PHE A 209 -5.70 -15.64 -1.53
N GLN A 210 -4.75 -16.23 -2.26
CA GLN A 210 -4.42 -15.79 -3.62
C GLN A 210 -5.63 -15.89 -4.53
N ARG A 211 -6.33 -17.03 -4.55
CA ARG A 211 -7.55 -17.18 -5.36
C ARG A 211 -8.64 -16.17 -4.99
N PHE A 212 -8.78 -15.83 -3.70
CA PHE A 212 -9.69 -14.77 -3.27
C PHE A 212 -9.30 -13.41 -3.85
N LEU A 213 -8.02 -13.06 -3.80
CA LEU A 213 -7.51 -11.80 -4.39
C LEU A 213 -7.73 -11.78 -5.90
N ASP A 214 -7.47 -12.89 -6.59
CA ASP A 214 -7.70 -13.03 -8.03
C ASP A 214 -9.18 -12.80 -8.39
N LEU A 215 -10.10 -13.44 -7.66
CA LEU A 215 -11.53 -13.23 -7.84
C LEU A 215 -11.94 -11.78 -7.56
N LEU A 216 -11.42 -11.18 -6.51
CA LEU A 216 -11.72 -9.80 -6.14
C LEU A 216 -11.22 -8.80 -7.21
N HIS A 217 -10.12 -9.12 -7.90
CA HIS A 217 -9.62 -8.32 -9.02
C HIS A 217 -10.37 -8.57 -10.34
N ALA A 218 -10.74 -9.83 -10.60
CA ALA A 218 -11.38 -10.23 -11.86
C ALA A 218 -12.86 -9.84 -11.96
N ASN A 219 -13.57 -9.80 -10.81
CA ASN A 219 -14.99 -9.53 -10.79
C ASN A 219 -15.31 -8.07 -11.11
N ASP A 220 -16.16 -7.83 -12.11
CA ASP A 220 -16.69 -6.52 -12.46
C ASP A 220 -17.60 -5.97 -11.35
N VAL A 221 -18.31 -6.86 -10.64
CA VAL A 221 -19.18 -6.53 -9.50
C VAL A 221 -18.50 -6.98 -8.21
N LYS A 222 -17.66 -6.13 -7.64
CA LYS A 222 -16.88 -6.44 -6.43
C LYS A 222 -17.69 -6.41 -5.15
N ARG A 223 -18.83 -5.72 -5.16
CA ARG A 223 -19.74 -5.67 -4.01
C ARG A 223 -20.56 -6.96 -3.91
N GLN A 224 -19.86 -8.05 -3.65
CA GLN A 224 -20.47 -9.32 -3.27
C GLN A 224 -20.29 -9.55 -1.76
N THR A 225 -21.09 -10.45 -1.20
CA THR A 225 -20.93 -10.85 0.20
C THR A 225 -19.72 -11.76 0.38
N VAL A 226 -19.18 -11.82 1.58
CA VAL A 226 -18.13 -12.80 1.94
C VAL A 226 -18.58 -14.23 1.59
N GLU A 227 -19.87 -14.51 1.77
CA GLU A 227 -20.48 -15.80 1.44
C GLU A 227 -20.41 -16.10 -0.07
N ALA A 228 -20.67 -15.12 -0.93
CA ALA A 228 -20.59 -15.30 -2.38
C ALA A 228 -19.16 -15.67 -2.82
N TYR A 229 -18.16 -14.94 -2.34
CA TYR A 229 -16.75 -15.26 -2.61
C TYR A 229 -16.33 -16.61 -2.03
N ALA A 230 -16.80 -16.95 -0.83
CA ALA A 230 -16.51 -18.23 -0.20
C ALA A 230 -17.11 -19.40 -0.99
N ASN A 231 -18.33 -19.24 -1.52
CA ASN A 231 -18.98 -20.25 -2.37
C ASN A 231 -18.22 -20.47 -3.67
N GLU A 232 -17.74 -19.40 -4.34
CA GLU A 232 -16.91 -19.52 -5.56
C GLU A 232 -15.58 -20.26 -5.27
N LEU A 233 -15.06 -20.11 -4.06
CA LEU A 233 -13.84 -20.80 -3.62
C LEU A 233 -14.09 -22.21 -3.06
N CYS A 234 -15.35 -22.63 -2.94
CA CYS A 234 -15.76 -23.90 -2.31
C CYS A 234 -15.26 -24.03 -0.86
N ILE A 235 -15.30 -22.94 -0.08
CA ILE A 235 -14.93 -22.90 1.35
C ILE A 235 -16.00 -22.20 2.18
N SER A 236 -15.93 -22.31 3.50
CA SER A 236 -16.87 -21.58 4.36
C SER A 236 -16.49 -20.10 4.51
N PRO A 237 -17.47 -19.18 4.69
CA PRO A 237 -17.20 -17.76 4.94
C PRO A 237 -16.30 -17.50 6.15
N LYS A 238 -16.48 -18.30 7.21
CA LYS A 238 -15.65 -18.24 8.42
C LYS A 238 -14.19 -18.59 8.11
N TYR A 239 -13.98 -19.64 7.30
CA TYR A 239 -12.63 -20.05 6.89
C TYR A 239 -11.99 -18.99 5.97
N LEU A 240 -12.73 -18.44 5.01
CA LEU A 240 -12.24 -17.34 4.16
C LEU A 240 -11.78 -16.14 5.00
N THR A 241 -12.58 -15.71 5.98
CA THR A 241 -12.21 -14.62 6.89
C THR A 241 -10.95 -14.96 7.68
N ALA A 242 -10.84 -16.18 8.21
CA ALA A 242 -9.63 -16.62 8.92
C ALA A 242 -8.40 -16.66 8.01
N VAL A 243 -8.56 -17.10 6.77
CA VAL A 243 -7.51 -17.11 5.74
C VAL A 243 -7.00 -15.68 5.45
N CYS A 244 -7.91 -14.73 5.21
CA CYS A 244 -7.57 -13.34 4.99
C CYS A 244 -6.83 -12.75 6.20
N LYS A 245 -7.38 -12.94 7.40
CA LYS A 245 -6.78 -12.44 8.65
C LYS A 245 -5.37 -12.97 8.87
N LYS A 246 -5.16 -14.27 8.63
CA LYS A 246 -3.85 -14.92 8.80
C LYS A 246 -2.79 -14.38 7.82
N ASN A 247 -3.18 -14.05 6.59
CA ASN A 247 -2.24 -13.69 5.53
C ASN A 247 -2.02 -12.18 5.38
N SER A 248 -2.96 -11.34 5.87
CA SER A 248 -2.90 -9.89 5.65
C SER A 248 -3.35 -9.04 6.84
N ASP A 249 -3.65 -9.65 7.99
CA ASP A 249 -4.24 -9.01 9.17
C ASP A 249 -5.60 -8.31 8.91
N LYS A 250 -6.17 -8.46 7.71
CA LYS A 250 -7.47 -7.93 7.30
C LYS A 250 -8.49 -9.05 7.15
N THR A 251 -9.75 -8.77 7.48
CA THR A 251 -10.85 -9.71 7.21
C THR A 251 -11.19 -9.73 5.71
N ALA A 252 -11.92 -10.76 5.25
CA ALA A 252 -12.43 -10.80 3.89
C ALA A 252 -13.36 -9.60 3.59
N ASN A 253 -14.15 -9.18 4.58
CA ASN A 253 -15.03 -8.02 4.44
C ASN A 253 -14.24 -6.71 4.29
N ASP A 254 -13.13 -6.55 5.00
CA ASP A 254 -12.26 -5.38 4.86
C ASP A 254 -11.70 -5.27 3.44
N TRP A 255 -11.24 -6.39 2.88
CA TRP A 255 -10.76 -6.46 1.50
C TRP A 255 -11.83 -6.08 0.48
N ILE A 256 -13.04 -6.63 0.61
CA ILE A 256 -14.17 -6.33 -0.26
C ILE A 256 -14.54 -4.85 -0.15
N THR A 257 -14.67 -4.34 1.08
CA THR A 257 -15.03 -2.95 1.35
C THR A 257 -14.03 -1.98 0.75
N GLU A 258 -12.73 -2.21 0.94
CA GLU A 258 -11.68 -1.37 0.37
C GLU A 258 -11.76 -1.30 -1.18
N HIS A 259 -12.02 -2.44 -1.85
CA HIS A 259 -12.16 -2.46 -3.31
C HIS A 259 -13.42 -1.71 -3.77
N VAL A 260 -14.54 -1.92 -3.09
CA VAL A 260 -15.80 -1.22 -3.41
C VAL A 260 -15.66 0.29 -3.22
N ILE A 261 -15.03 0.75 -2.14
CA ILE A 261 -14.79 2.17 -1.87
C ILE A 261 -13.94 2.79 -2.98
N GLU A 262 -12.89 2.12 -3.44
CA GLU A 262 -12.05 2.63 -4.53
C GLU A 262 -12.79 2.69 -5.86
N ASP A 263 -13.59 1.70 -6.19
CA ASP A 263 -14.41 1.73 -7.38
C ASP A 263 -15.45 2.86 -7.33
N ILE A 264 -16.11 3.08 -6.19
CA ILE A 264 -17.01 4.22 -5.99
C ILE A 264 -16.27 5.53 -6.24
N ARG A 265 -15.10 5.71 -5.64
CA ARG A 265 -14.26 6.90 -5.80
C ARG A 265 -13.93 7.15 -7.27
N TYR A 266 -13.46 6.10 -7.94
CA TYR A 266 -13.13 6.20 -9.36
C TYR A 266 -14.33 6.60 -10.22
N TYR A 267 -15.45 5.88 -10.12
CA TYR A 267 -16.61 6.17 -10.96
C TYR A 267 -17.21 7.54 -10.67
N LEU A 268 -17.18 8.00 -9.42
CA LEU A 268 -17.66 9.34 -9.08
C LEU A 268 -16.73 10.46 -9.59
N LYS A 269 -15.41 10.26 -9.56
CA LYS A 269 -14.43 11.32 -9.88
C LYS A 269 -13.91 11.28 -11.32
N GLN A 270 -13.86 10.12 -11.94
CA GLN A 270 -13.17 9.91 -13.21
C GLN A 270 -14.12 9.54 -14.37
N THR A 271 -15.42 9.54 -14.13
CA THR A 271 -16.40 9.22 -15.18
C THR A 271 -17.63 10.12 -15.11
N ASP A 272 -18.27 10.31 -16.27
CA ASP A 272 -19.53 11.04 -16.40
C ASP A 272 -20.77 10.16 -16.18
N LEU A 273 -20.59 8.93 -15.67
CA LEU A 273 -21.70 8.02 -15.42
C LEU A 273 -22.68 8.63 -14.42
N SER A 274 -23.99 8.48 -14.71
CA SER A 274 -25.02 8.89 -13.77
C SER A 274 -24.99 8.04 -12.48
N MET A 275 -25.53 8.56 -11.39
CA MET A 275 -25.59 7.84 -10.10
C MET A 275 -26.28 6.47 -10.24
N LYS A 276 -27.30 6.38 -11.10
CA LYS A 276 -28.01 5.12 -11.39
C LYS A 276 -27.12 4.13 -12.12
N GLN A 277 -26.31 4.60 -13.09
CA GLN A 277 -25.37 3.73 -13.82
C GLN A 277 -24.26 3.22 -12.91
N ILE A 278 -23.71 4.09 -12.03
CA ILE A 278 -22.70 3.68 -11.05
C ILE A 278 -23.29 2.66 -10.06
N CYS A 279 -24.48 2.94 -9.54
CA CYS A 279 -25.20 2.04 -8.64
C CYS A 279 -25.35 0.64 -9.25
N ASN A 280 -25.83 0.56 -10.50
CA ASN A 280 -25.97 -0.71 -11.21
C ASN A 280 -24.64 -1.40 -11.49
N LYS A 281 -23.63 -0.65 -11.94
CA LYS A 281 -22.29 -1.18 -12.28
C LYS A 281 -21.58 -1.77 -11.05
N LEU A 282 -21.80 -1.18 -9.87
CA LEU A 282 -21.21 -1.65 -8.62
C LEU A 282 -22.07 -2.70 -7.90
N GLY A 283 -23.24 -3.09 -8.45
CA GLY A 283 -24.10 -4.11 -7.87
C GLY A 283 -24.86 -3.67 -6.62
N PHE A 284 -25.12 -2.37 -6.47
CA PHE A 284 -26.01 -1.90 -5.39
C PHE A 284 -27.47 -2.15 -5.73
N PRO A 285 -28.30 -2.58 -4.76
CA PRO A 285 -29.70 -2.95 -5.02
C PRO A 285 -30.56 -1.77 -5.51
N ASN A 286 -30.25 -0.56 -5.05
CA ASN A 286 -30.94 0.67 -5.47
C ASN A 286 -30.11 1.92 -5.14
N PRO A 287 -30.45 3.08 -5.75
CA PRO A 287 -29.73 4.34 -5.52
C PRO A 287 -29.77 4.84 -4.07
N SER A 288 -30.82 4.56 -3.32
CA SER A 288 -30.93 4.97 -1.91
C SER A 288 -29.93 4.22 -1.05
N PHE A 289 -29.76 2.92 -1.28
CA PHE A 289 -28.77 2.12 -0.59
C PHE A 289 -27.33 2.54 -0.97
N PHE A 290 -27.10 2.81 -2.26
CA PHE A 290 -25.84 3.36 -2.74
C PHE A 290 -25.53 4.71 -2.06
N GLY A 291 -26.52 5.63 -2.02
CA GLY A 291 -26.36 6.93 -1.39
C GLY A 291 -26.01 6.83 0.09
N LYS A 292 -26.71 5.95 0.84
CA LYS A 292 -26.40 5.67 2.24
C LYS A 292 -24.98 5.12 2.41
N TYR A 293 -24.62 4.11 1.62
CA TYR A 293 -23.28 3.50 1.67
C TYR A 293 -22.17 4.52 1.43
N VAL A 294 -22.33 5.39 0.41
CA VAL A 294 -21.38 6.45 0.14
C VAL A 294 -21.30 7.43 1.31
N LYS A 295 -22.45 7.83 1.86
CA LYS A 295 -22.47 8.75 3.00
C LYS A 295 -21.80 8.15 4.25
N ASP A 296 -22.02 6.88 4.52
CA ASP A 296 -21.42 6.17 5.66
C ASP A 296 -19.89 6.07 5.53
N HIS A 297 -19.36 5.91 4.30
CA HIS A 297 -17.91 5.74 4.08
C HIS A 297 -17.18 7.02 3.71
N PHE A 298 -17.85 8.03 3.14
CA PHE A 298 -17.21 9.27 2.69
C PHE A 298 -17.68 10.51 3.47
N GLY A 299 -18.65 10.36 4.38
CA GLY A 299 -19.21 11.47 5.15
C GLY A 299 -20.13 12.40 4.36
N MET A 300 -20.33 12.15 3.06
CA MET A 300 -21.11 13.00 2.16
C MET A 300 -21.87 12.19 1.11
N THR A 301 -22.84 12.81 0.46
CA THR A 301 -23.62 12.16 -0.60
C THR A 301 -22.77 11.92 -1.86
N PRO A 302 -23.15 10.98 -2.75
CA PRO A 302 -22.45 10.76 -4.00
C PRO A 302 -22.28 12.00 -4.88
N MET A 303 -23.28 12.89 -4.90
CA MET A 303 -23.22 14.12 -5.68
C MET A 303 -22.27 15.14 -5.06
N GLU A 304 -22.31 15.32 -3.75
CA GLU A 304 -21.36 16.17 -3.04
C GLU A 304 -19.94 15.67 -3.23
N PHE A 305 -19.71 14.35 -3.13
CA PHE A 305 -18.40 13.76 -3.35
C PHE A 305 -17.93 13.99 -4.79
N ARG A 306 -18.78 13.82 -5.79
CA ARG A 306 -18.45 14.08 -7.21
C ARG A 306 -17.97 15.52 -7.41
N ASN A 307 -18.64 16.48 -6.81
CA ASN A 307 -18.39 17.92 -6.99
C ASN A 307 -17.31 18.47 -6.04
N ALA A 308 -16.89 17.71 -5.04
CA ALA A 308 -15.85 18.14 -4.11
C ALA A 308 -14.50 18.27 -4.82
N PRO A 309 -13.62 19.20 -4.41
CA PRO A 309 -12.25 19.30 -4.92
C PRO A 309 -11.48 17.99 -4.75
N SER A 310 -10.53 17.70 -5.62
CA SER A 310 -9.71 16.48 -5.57
C SER A 310 -8.88 16.35 -4.28
N SER A 311 -8.63 17.46 -3.60
CA SER A 311 -7.89 17.58 -2.34
C SER A 311 -8.73 17.34 -1.07
N TRP A 312 -9.96 16.82 -1.17
CA TRP A 312 -10.81 16.61 0.01
C TRP A 312 -10.24 15.55 0.96
N PRO A 313 -10.26 15.81 2.30
CA PRO A 313 -9.70 14.89 3.29
C PRO A 313 -10.35 13.51 3.30
N SER A 314 -9.62 12.53 3.80
CA SER A 314 -10.08 11.14 3.93
C SER A 314 -11.34 11.06 4.79
N PRO A 315 -12.29 10.15 4.50
CA PRO A 315 -13.38 9.89 5.40
C PRO A 315 -12.86 9.43 6.77
N VAL A 316 -13.43 9.99 7.81
CA VAL A 316 -13.20 9.51 9.18
C VAL A 316 -13.58 8.02 9.21
N PRO A 317 -12.77 7.13 9.80
CA PRO A 317 -13.16 5.74 9.97
C PRO A 317 -14.49 5.70 10.72
N SER A 318 -15.54 5.20 10.09
CA SER A 318 -16.79 4.95 10.77
C SER A 318 -16.54 3.94 11.88
N ALA A 319 -16.98 4.24 13.09
CA ALA A 319 -17.05 3.28 14.17
C ALA A 319 -17.70 1.98 13.69
N PRO A 320 -17.25 0.80 14.15
CA PRO A 320 -17.85 -0.46 13.75
C PRO A 320 -19.36 -0.41 13.96
N PRO A 321 -20.17 -0.94 13.04
CA PRO A 321 -21.60 -0.99 13.22
C PRO A 321 -21.91 -1.73 14.52
N SER A 322 -22.66 -1.08 15.41
CA SER A 322 -23.22 -1.72 16.59
C SER A 322 -24.03 -2.94 16.14
N GLU A 323 -23.66 -4.11 16.65
CA GLU A 323 -24.39 -5.35 16.47
C GLU A 323 -25.85 -5.14 16.89
N HIS A 324 -26.76 -5.30 15.94
CA HIS A 324 -28.18 -5.57 16.17
C HIS A 324 -28.61 -6.70 15.24
#